data_36e3875e610614132766baeac8abf825
#
_entry.id   36e3875e610614132766baeac8abf825
#
_cell.length_a   1.000
_cell.length_b   1.000
_cell.length_c   1.000
_cell.angle_alpha   90.00
_cell.angle_beta   90.00
_cell.angle_gamma   90.00
#
_symmetry.space_group_name_H-M   'P 1'
#
loop_
_entity.id
_entity.type
_entity.pdbx_description
1 polymer ?
#
loop_
_entity_poly.entity_id
_entity_poly.type
_entity_poly.pdbx_seq_one_letter_code
_entity_poly.pdbx_strand_id
1 'polypeptide(L)'
;MIKSELLEKAIAVLPFANMSNNEEMEYFSDGITEEIINALAGIKQLKVTSRTSSFFFKNKHIPINQIAKALNVSSILEGSVRLAANTVRITAQLIDAEEDFHFWSETWDRKLENIFEIQDEISLHIAEKLREQYGHFEIQEQLVTKKTDSIDAYEYSLKAKYHFNKWNPVDAKKAIELFEKAIELDPQHTDAWIGLADAYSFFAVTELMPSKEAWQKSRDYTDKAYSLDRQNAGVHYLLANVAFFFDSNFQESMKYARKAVELKANYPEAQQFMAFLFIISGDMANAKVHLDLAYRIDPLSQETLFYRAYYLYRSEHYEAALALYDEALEKNPHNIPAYFVRAYCLLHLKRYDEAIAFMKSMPNEIVVADEQLGTLCLAYVLKNDEVNAQRSFDQLFAEAQKPRSFQAHSYLYLAYANMGKTDEAFTWLDRALKLNSSVLLLSYGDPLAYNLKSDPRYEVFKNKIYGKPLKEVQSTKEKVALLDDQSADKYSNQLLRFIEEEEPFLIPNLSLRSLADQVEIHPNKLSWLLNERMGKNFNEFINHYRINYFKKLAIDPANSHISLIGLAYESGFNSKTVFNTYFKKEEGMTPKEFLKQNK
;
A
#
# COMPACT_ATOMS: atom_id res chain seq x y z
N MET A 1 -17.83 -15.07 -9.94
CA MET A 1 -18.61 -14.11 -9.16
C MET A 1 -17.80 -13.39 -8.08
N ILE A 2 -16.87 -14.02 -7.36
CA ILE A 2 -16.03 -13.34 -6.34
C ILE A 2 -15.05 -12.28 -6.93
N LYS A 3 -14.80 -12.31 -8.22
CA LYS A 3 -13.87 -11.38 -8.90
C LYS A 3 -14.44 -9.98 -9.16
N SER A 4 -15.79 -9.83 -9.23
CA SER A 4 -16.42 -8.53 -9.51
C SER A 4 -16.62 -7.66 -8.26
N GLU A 5 -16.97 -8.24 -7.11
CA GLU A 5 -17.21 -7.46 -5.88
C GLU A 5 -15.97 -6.77 -5.29
N LEU A 6 -14.75 -7.32 -5.53
CA LEU A 6 -13.50 -6.75 -5.02
C LEU A 6 -12.91 -5.65 -5.91
N LEU A 7 -13.34 -5.57 -7.17
CA LEU A 7 -12.92 -4.52 -8.11
C LEU A 7 -13.74 -3.22 -7.93
N GLU A 8 -14.99 -3.35 -7.48
CA GLU A 8 -15.94 -2.22 -7.39
C GLU A 8 -15.58 -1.15 -6.35
N LYS A 9 -14.73 -1.46 -5.37
CA LYS A 9 -14.34 -0.52 -4.30
C LYS A 9 -12.84 -0.22 -4.31
N ALA A 10 -12.29 0.07 -5.47
CA ALA A 10 -10.86 0.32 -5.63
C ALA A 10 -10.61 1.66 -6.33
N ILE A 11 -9.75 2.48 -5.73
CA ILE A 11 -9.39 3.80 -6.24
C ILE A 11 -7.87 3.99 -6.30
N ALA A 12 -7.41 4.67 -7.34
CA ALA A 12 -6.09 5.29 -7.39
C ALA A 12 -6.21 6.82 -7.36
N VAL A 13 -5.43 7.45 -6.51
CA VAL A 13 -5.28 8.91 -6.47
C VAL A 13 -4.01 9.25 -7.26
N LEU A 14 -4.15 9.85 -8.42
CA LEU A 14 -3.01 10.27 -9.22
C LEU A 14 -2.36 11.54 -8.64
N PRO A 15 -1.06 11.76 -8.86
CA PRO A 15 -0.39 12.98 -8.43
C PRO A 15 -1.10 14.23 -8.95
N PHE A 16 -1.50 15.12 -8.05
CA PHE A 16 -2.17 16.36 -8.41
C PHE A 16 -1.21 17.29 -9.14
N ALA A 17 -1.67 17.87 -10.23
CA ALA A 17 -0.86 18.78 -11.02
C ALA A 17 -0.58 20.09 -10.26
N ASN A 18 0.68 20.51 -10.21
CA ASN A 18 1.04 21.82 -9.68
C ASN A 18 0.68 22.91 -10.71
N MET A 19 -0.33 23.72 -10.39
CA MET A 19 -0.79 24.86 -11.17
C MET A 19 -0.31 26.20 -10.59
N SER A 20 0.64 26.17 -9.65
CA SER A 20 1.28 27.36 -9.10
C SER A 20 2.30 27.93 -10.08
N ASN A 21 2.57 29.23 -9.99
CA ASN A 21 3.57 29.89 -10.86
C ASN A 21 5.04 29.58 -10.42
N ASN A 22 5.22 28.69 -9.45
CA ASN A 22 6.51 28.30 -8.90
C ASN A 22 6.64 26.77 -8.92
N GLU A 23 7.62 26.27 -9.68
CA GLU A 23 7.94 24.84 -9.74
C GLU A 23 8.42 24.28 -8.39
N GLU A 24 9.01 25.14 -7.54
CA GLU A 24 9.41 24.75 -6.18
C GLU A 24 8.23 24.33 -5.30
N MET A 25 6.97 24.60 -5.72
CA MET A 25 5.77 24.20 -5.00
C MET A 25 5.31 22.77 -5.33
N GLU A 26 6.09 22.00 -6.09
CA GLU A 26 5.80 20.62 -6.44
C GLU A 26 5.63 19.73 -5.20
N TYR A 27 6.48 19.93 -4.17
CA TYR A 27 6.38 19.20 -2.90
C TYR A 27 5.02 19.38 -2.23
N PHE A 28 4.38 20.54 -2.41
CA PHE A 28 3.09 20.83 -1.80
C PHE A 28 1.97 20.05 -2.49
N SER A 29 1.95 20.01 -3.81
CA SER A 29 0.98 19.24 -4.60
C SER A 29 1.13 17.73 -4.34
N ASP A 30 2.37 17.24 -4.28
CA ASP A 30 2.69 15.86 -3.93
C ASP A 30 2.24 15.52 -2.51
N GLY A 31 2.48 16.44 -1.57
CA GLY A 31 2.07 16.27 -0.18
C GLY A 31 0.55 16.21 0.00
N ILE A 32 -0.21 17.09 -0.66
CA ILE A 32 -1.69 17.04 -0.64
C ILE A 32 -2.19 15.70 -1.22
N THR A 33 -1.61 15.24 -2.32
CA THR A 33 -1.96 13.95 -2.92
C THR A 33 -1.72 12.80 -1.94
N GLU A 34 -0.55 12.79 -1.27
CA GLU A 34 -0.18 11.75 -0.29
C GLU A 34 -1.11 11.76 0.92
N GLU A 35 -1.49 12.93 1.43
CA GLU A 35 -2.42 13.03 2.56
C GLU A 35 -3.83 12.53 2.19
N ILE A 36 -4.32 12.79 0.97
CA ILE A 36 -5.59 12.23 0.48
C ILE A 36 -5.49 10.70 0.36
N ILE A 37 -4.38 10.16 -0.19
CA ILE A 37 -4.14 8.71 -0.23
C ILE A 37 -4.20 8.12 1.19
N ASN A 38 -3.51 8.74 2.14
CA ASN A 38 -3.43 8.27 3.52
C ASN A 38 -4.79 8.31 4.23
N ALA A 39 -5.56 9.37 4.04
CA ALA A 39 -6.90 9.53 4.60
C ALA A 39 -7.85 8.44 4.08
N LEU A 40 -7.90 8.26 2.75
CA LEU A 40 -8.73 7.23 2.13
C LEU A 40 -8.27 5.81 2.50
N ALA A 41 -6.96 5.57 2.63
CA ALA A 41 -6.40 4.28 3.05
C ALA A 41 -6.77 3.90 4.49
N GLY A 42 -7.22 4.84 5.32
CA GLY A 42 -7.80 4.59 6.64
C GLY A 42 -9.15 3.89 6.60
N ILE A 43 -9.86 3.91 5.47
CA ILE A 43 -11.17 3.29 5.28
C ILE A 43 -10.99 1.80 4.97
N LYS A 44 -11.36 0.93 5.91
CA LYS A 44 -11.04 -0.52 5.87
C LYS A 44 -11.57 -1.26 4.65
N GLN A 45 -12.75 -0.89 4.16
CA GLN A 45 -13.40 -1.57 3.03
C GLN A 45 -13.08 -0.95 1.66
N LEU A 46 -12.31 0.14 1.62
CA LEU A 46 -11.86 0.80 0.40
C LEU A 46 -10.44 0.39 0.08
N LYS A 47 -10.20 -0.19 -1.10
CA LYS A 47 -8.85 -0.41 -1.62
C LYS A 47 -8.33 0.90 -2.19
N VAL A 48 -7.24 1.41 -1.65
CA VAL A 48 -6.57 2.61 -2.14
C VAL A 48 -5.19 2.22 -2.65
N THR A 49 -4.87 2.60 -3.88
CA THR A 49 -3.53 2.38 -4.45
C THR A 49 -2.50 3.20 -3.68
N SER A 50 -1.34 2.62 -3.45
CA SER A 50 -0.22 3.27 -2.78
C SER A 50 0.27 4.52 -3.50
N ARG A 51 0.97 5.37 -2.76
CA ARG A 51 1.71 6.48 -3.34
C ARG A 51 2.68 6.01 -4.43
N THR A 52 3.47 4.97 -4.15
CA THR A 52 4.51 4.46 -5.07
C THR A 52 3.94 4.10 -6.43
N SER A 53 2.87 3.30 -6.46
CA SER A 53 2.22 2.90 -7.72
C SER A 53 1.48 4.05 -8.40
N SER A 54 0.85 4.95 -7.64
CA SER A 54 0.17 6.14 -8.18
C SER A 54 1.16 7.12 -8.81
N PHE A 55 2.27 7.40 -8.15
CA PHE A 55 3.29 8.34 -8.61
C PHE A 55 4.15 7.78 -9.77
N PHE A 56 4.10 6.48 -10.04
CA PHE A 56 4.69 5.91 -11.24
C PHE A 56 4.16 6.58 -12.52
N PHE A 57 2.94 7.10 -12.50
CA PHE A 57 2.30 7.77 -13.63
C PHE A 57 2.53 9.28 -13.67
N LYS A 58 3.23 9.85 -12.70
CA LYS A 58 3.54 11.29 -12.66
C LYS A 58 4.25 11.73 -13.94
N ASN A 59 3.76 12.81 -14.56
CA ASN A 59 4.29 13.38 -15.81
C ASN A 59 4.26 12.40 -17.02
N LYS A 60 3.42 11.36 -16.99
CA LYS A 60 3.25 10.44 -18.10
C LYS A 60 1.89 10.64 -18.76
N HIS A 61 1.90 10.80 -20.09
CA HIS A 61 0.67 10.92 -20.87
C HIS A 61 0.13 9.53 -21.25
N ILE A 62 -0.48 8.86 -20.29
CA ILE A 62 -1.08 7.53 -20.45
C ILE A 62 -2.60 7.65 -20.28
N PRO A 63 -3.41 7.04 -21.16
CA PRO A 63 -4.88 7.05 -21.03
C PRO A 63 -5.33 6.48 -19.68
N ILE A 64 -6.37 7.08 -19.10
CA ILE A 64 -6.92 6.74 -17.76
C ILE A 64 -7.28 5.26 -17.65
N ASN A 65 -7.90 4.67 -18.68
CA ASN A 65 -8.27 3.25 -18.69
C ASN A 65 -7.05 2.31 -18.65
N GLN A 66 -5.90 2.72 -19.23
CA GLN A 66 -4.66 1.95 -19.15
C GLN A 66 -4.03 2.07 -17.76
N ILE A 67 -4.07 3.26 -17.15
CA ILE A 67 -3.62 3.48 -15.77
C ILE A 67 -4.46 2.62 -14.81
N ALA A 68 -5.78 2.69 -14.92
CA ALA A 68 -6.69 1.93 -14.09
C ALA A 68 -6.47 0.41 -14.20
N LYS A 69 -6.24 -0.08 -15.41
CA LYS A 69 -5.90 -1.49 -15.66
C LYS A 69 -4.57 -1.88 -15.01
N ALA A 70 -3.53 -1.04 -15.13
CA ALA A 70 -2.23 -1.30 -14.53
C ALA A 70 -2.28 -1.31 -12.99
N LEU A 71 -3.10 -0.44 -12.39
CA LEU A 71 -3.31 -0.34 -10.96
C LEU A 71 -4.41 -1.27 -10.42
N ASN A 72 -5.15 -1.92 -11.33
CA ASN A 72 -6.29 -2.76 -11.01
C ASN A 72 -7.31 -2.05 -10.13
N VAL A 73 -7.80 -0.89 -10.59
CA VAL A 73 -8.79 -0.05 -9.93
C VAL A 73 -9.97 0.26 -10.84
N SER A 74 -11.13 0.51 -10.25
CA SER A 74 -12.35 0.91 -10.96
C SER A 74 -12.53 2.43 -11.04
N SER A 75 -11.89 3.18 -10.14
CA SER A 75 -11.93 4.64 -10.15
C SER A 75 -10.55 5.26 -10.08
N ILE A 76 -10.45 6.42 -10.71
CA ILE A 76 -9.30 7.30 -10.60
C ILE A 76 -9.73 8.66 -10.07
N LEU A 77 -8.98 9.16 -9.08
CA LEU A 77 -9.02 10.54 -8.65
C LEU A 77 -7.85 11.27 -9.29
N GLU A 78 -8.13 12.31 -10.04
CA GLU A 78 -7.14 13.27 -10.51
C GLU A 78 -7.46 14.67 -10.01
N GLY A 79 -6.47 15.55 -10.04
CA GLY A 79 -6.70 16.89 -9.58
C GLY A 79 -5.53 17.84 -9.83
N SER A 80 -5.69 19.05 -9.32
CA SER A 80 -4.66 20.08 -9.37
C SER A 80 -4.65 20.90 -8.09
N VAL A 81 -3.47 21.43 -7.76
CA VAL A 81 -3.25 22.33 -6.62
C VAL A 81 -2.61 23.61 -7.13
N ARG A 82 -3.15 24.74 -6.72
CA ARG A 82 -2.60 26.06 -6.97
C ARG A 82 -2.47 26.82 -5.68
N LEU A 83 -1.24 27.14 -5.29
CA LEU A 83 -0.95 28.05 -4.18
C LEU A 83 -0.66 29.45 -4.72
N ALA A 84 -1.38 30.45 -4.25
CA ALA A 84 -1.18 31.87 -4.57
C ALA A 84 -1.23 32.69 -3.28
N ALA A 85 -0.10 33.23 -2.86
CA ALA A 85 0.08 33.87 -1.54
C ALA A 85 -0.36 32.91 -0.41
N ASN A 86 -1.42 33.24 0.33
CA ASN A 86 -1.94 32.43 1.43
C ASN A 86 -3.25 31.68 1.06
N THR A 87 -3.55 31.55 -0.24
CA THR A 87 -4.77 30.87 -0.71
C THR A 87 -4.41 29.63 -1.50
N VAL A 88 -4.95 28.48 -1.09
CA VAL A 88 -4.83 27.21 -1.79
C VAL A 88 -6.13 26.97 -2.55
N ARG A 89 -6.01 26.77 -3.88
CA ARG A 89 -7.10 26.23 -4.70
C ARG A 89 -6.78 24.76 -5.00
N ILE A 90 -7.71 23.87 -4.67
CA ILE A 90 -7.63 22.45 -4.97
C ILE A 90 -8.84 22.10 -5.83
N THR A 91 -8.59 21.45 -6.97
CA THR A 91 -9.63 20.86 -7.82
C THR A 91 -9.43 19.35 -7.81
N ALA A 92 -10.49 18.59 -7.61
CA ALA A 92 -10.47 17.13 -7.65
C ALA A 92 -11.62 16.60 -8.52
N GLN A 93 -11.37 15.50 -9.23
CA GLN A 93 -12.31 14.87 -10.14
C GLN A 93 -12.25 13.36 -9.99
N LEU A 94 -13.41 12.72 -9.83
CA LEU A 94 -13.53 11.26 -9.82
C LEU A 94 -13.99 10.78 -11.21
N ILE A 95 -13.22 9.84 -11.74
CA ILE A 95 -13.41 9.27 -13.08
C ILE A 95 -13.72 7.79 -12.92
N ASP A 96 -14.79 7.33 -13.55
CA ASP A 96 -15.07 5.92 -13.75
C ASP A 96 -14.11 5.40 -14.84
N ALA A 97 -13.31 4.40 -14.49
CA ALA A 97 -12.23 3.93 -15.35
C ALA A 97 -12.71 3.02 -16.50
N GLU A 98 -13.90 2.42 -16.38
CA GLU A 98 -14.49 1.58 -17.40
C GLU A 98 -15.22 2.40 -18.46
N GLU A 99 -16.02 3.36 -18.01
CA GLU A 99 -16.86 4.20 -18.87
C GLU A 99 -16.16 5.50 -19.33
N ASP A 100 -14.98 5.81 -18.79
CA ASP A 100 -14.16 7.00 -19.07
C ASP A 100 -14.96 8.32 -18.96
N PHE A 101 -15.71 8.46 -17.86
CA PHE A 101 -16.46 9.68 -17.59
C PHE A 101 -16.26 10.20 -16.17
N HIS A 102 -16.29 11.53 -16.04
CA HIS A 102 -16.24 12.20 -14.74
C HIS A 102 -17.62 12.14 -14.07
N PHE A 103 -17.73 11.38 -12.99
CA PHE A 103 -18.99 11.31 -12.25
C PHE A 103 -19.07 12.32 -11.09
N TRP A 104 -17.92 12.96 -10.76
CA TRP A 104 -17.88 14.04 -9.79
C TRP A 104 -16.67 14.95 -10.04
N SER A 105 -16.85 16.27 -9.79
CA SER A 105 -15.79 17.27 -9.81
C SER A 105 -16.14 18.39 -8.84
N GLU A 106 -15.16 18.85 -8.06
CA GLU A 106 -15.34 19.95 -7.11
C GLU A 106 -14.03 20.77 -6.99
N THR A 107 -14.20 22.05 -6.58
CA THR A 107 -13.09 22.98 -6.38
C THR A 107 -13.24 23.69 -5.05
N TRP A 108 -12.17 23.74 -4.28
CA TRP A 108 -12.08 24.41 -2.98
C TRP A 108 -11.10 25.56 -3.04
N ASP A 109 -11.51 26.73 -2.53
CA ASP A 109 -10.65 27.88 -2.27
C ASP A 109 -10.60 28.10 -0.77
N ARG A 110 -9.42 27.94 -0.16
CA ARG A 110 -9.26 28.00 1.30
C ARG A 110 -7.94 28.72 1.64
N LYS A 111 -7.83 29.15 2.91
CA LYS A 111 -6.56 29.68 3.43
C LYS A 111 -5.62 28.55 3.82
N LEU A 112 -4.32 28.72 3.60
CA LEU A 112 -3.29 27.73 3.95
C LEU A 112 -3.28 27.39 5.46
N GLU A 113 -3.63 28.35 6.31
CA GLU A 113 -3.72 28.17 7.77
C GLU A 113 -4.65 27.01 8.18
N ASN A 114 -5.65 26.69 7.35
CA ASN A 114 -6.65 25.64 7.59
C ASN A 114 -6.34 24.36 6.79
N ILE A 115 -5.08 24.10 6.46
CA ILE A 115 -4.72 23.01 5.52
C ILE A 115 -5.23 21.63 5.98
N PHE A 116 -5.19 21.33 7.27
CA PHE A 116 -5.66 20.03 7.78
C PHE A 116 -7.20 19.90 7.71
N GLU A 117 -7.93 20.98 7.96
CA GLU A 117 -9.40 21.02 7.80
C GLU A 117 -9.78 20.84 6.34
N ILE A 118 -9.02 21.43 5.43
CA ILE A 118 -9.22 21.31 3.98
C ILE A 118 -8.97 19.86 3.54
N GLN A 119 -7.91 19.25 4.00
CA GLN A 119 -7.57 17.86 3.67
C GLN A 119 -8.65 16.91 4.18
N ASP A 120 -9.16 17.13 5.39
CA ASP A 120 -10.27 16.35 5.95
C ASP A 120 -11.56 16.53 5.16
N GLU A 121 -11.95 17.78 4.89
CA GLU A 121 -13.14 18.14 4.08
C GLU A 121 -13.08 17.43 2.70
N ILE A 122 -11.96 17.56 1.99
CA ILE A 122 -11.79 16.97 0.65
C ILE A 122 -11.84 15.45 0.73
N SER A 123 -11.14 14.85 1.68
CA SER A 123 -11.08 13.39 1.84
C SER A 123 -12.44 12.81 2.20
N LEU A 124 -13.20 13.49 3.08
CA LEU A 124 -14.56 13.11 3.43
C LEU A 124 -15.49 13.20 2.22
N HIS A 125 -15.43 14.29 1.43
CA HIS A 125 -16.27 14.44 0.23
C HIS A 125 -15.95 13.35 -0.79
N ILE A 126 -14.67 13.05 -1.04
CA ILE A 126 -14.26 11.95 -1.93
C ILE A 126 -14.80 10.62 -1.43
N ALA A 127 -14.62 10.31 -0.14
CA ALA A 127 -15.09 9.07 0.46
C ALA A 127 -16.62 8.92 0.35
N GLU A 128 -17.36 10.00 0.56
CA GLU A 128 -18.82 10.02 0.40
C GLU A 128 -19.24 9.77 -1.05
N LYS A 129 -18.58 10.40 -2.03
CA LYS A 129 -18.86 10.18 -3.45
C LYS A 129 -18.55 8.73 -3.89
N LEU A 130 -17.48 8.16 -3.39
CA LEU A 130 -17.17 6.75 -3.61
C LEU A 130 -18.21 5.82 -2.97
N ARG A 131 -18.70 6.15 -1.77
CA ARG A 131 -19.76 5.39 -1.11
C ARG A 131 -21.10 5.49 -1.83
N GLU A 132 -21.45 6.67 -2.36
CA GLU A 132 -22.64 6.89 -3.20
C GLU A 132 -22.60 6.02 -4.47
N GLN A 133 -21.41 5.84 -5.05
CA GLN A 133 -21.19 5.08 -6.30
C GLN A 133 -21.02 3.57 -6.09
N TYR A 134 -20.24 3.16 -5.07
CA TYR A 134 -19.85 1.75 -4.89
C TYR A 134 -20.58 1.03 -3.75
N GLY A 135 -21.47 1.74 -3.05
CA GLY A 135 -22.21 1.18 -1.96
C GLY A 135 -21.52 1.26 -0.61
N HIS A 136 -22.12 0.65 0.39
CA HIS A 136 -21.80 0.86 1.78
C HIS A 136 -20.38 0.51 2.18
N PHE A 137 -19.72 1.44 2.85
CA PHE A 137 -18.60 1.29 3.76
C PHE A 137 -18.69 2.35 4.86
N GLU A 138 -18.14 2.04 6.04
CA GLU A 138 -18.15 2.98 7.16
C GLU A 138 -17.13 4.10 6.94
N ILE A 139 -17.59 5.34 7.05
CA ILE A 139 -16.74 6.54 7.04
C ILE A 139 -16.75 7.10 8.46
N GLN A 140 -15.56 7.35 9.01
CA GLN A 140 -15.39 8.04 10.28
C GLN A 140 -15.80 9.51 10.13
N GLU A 141 -16.15 10.16 11.23
CA GLU A 141 -16.52 11.59 11.22
C GLU A 141 -15.34 12.48 10.77
N GLN A 142 -14.12 12.05 11.02
CA GLN A 142 -12.88 12.72 10.65
C GLN A 142 -11.89 11.70 10.07
N LEU A 143 -11.35 11.98 8.89
CA LEU A 143 -10.33 11.13 8.23
C LEU A 143 -8.93 11.68 8.40
N VAL A 144 -8.77 13.00 8.53
CA VAL A 144 -7.49 13.67 8.73
C VAL A 144 -7.46 14.36 10.08
N THR A 145 -6.57 13.93 10.95
CA THR A 145 -6.32 14.60 12.22
C THR A 145 -5.23 15.66 12.07
N LYS A 146 -5.34 16.76 12.83
CA LYS A 146 -4.30 17.78 12.87
C LYS A 146 -3.01 17.19 13.44
N LYS A 147 -1.94 17.25 12.66
CA LYS A 147 -0.64 16.63 12.99
C LYS A 147 0.31 17.55 13.73
N THR A 148 0.12 18.87 13.59
CA THR A 148 0.94 19.91 14.21
C THR A 148 0.16 21.23 14.24
N ASP A 149 0.45 22.10 15.22
CA ASP A 149 -0.06 23.46 15.26
C ASP A 149 0.79 24.44 14.46
N SER A 150 1.99 24.06 14.05
CA SER A 150 2.92 24.88 13.28
C SER A 150 2.81 24.57 11.78
N ILE A 151 2.32 25.53 11.00
CA ILE A 151 2.29 25.43 9.54
C ILE A 151 3.71 25.30 8.95
N ASP A 152 4.67 26.02 9.51
CA ASP A 152 6.06 25.93 9.08
C ASP A 152 6.64 24.52 9.34
N ALA A 153 6.36 23.91 10.51
CA ALA A 153 6.77 22.53 10.79
C ALA A 153 6.14 21.54 9.81
N TYR A 154 4.87 21.73 9.47
CA TYR A 154 4.18 20.93 8.48
C TYR A 154 4.83 21.07 7.08
N GLU A 155 5.12 22.31 6.66
CA GLU A 155 5.76 22.59 5.37
C GLU A 155 7.16 21.94 5.28
N TYR A 156 7.98 22.05 6.34
CA TYR A 156 9.28 21.37 6.40
C TYR A 156 9.13 19.85 6.33
N SER A 157 8.13 19.29 7.00
CA SER A 157 7.84 17.85 6.94
C SER A 157 7.43 17.39 5.53
N LEU A 158 6.61 18.16 4.80
CA LEU A 158 6.26 17.87 3.41
C LEU A 158 7.48 17.93 2.48
N LYS A 159 8.33 18.96 2.62
CA LYS A 159 9.59 19.06 1.87
C LYS A 159 10.51 17.89 2.16
N ALA A 160 10.61 17.49 3.43
CA ALA A 160 11.42 16.35 3.84
C ALA A 160 10.91 15.05 3.19
N LYS A 161 9.61 14.76 3.24
CA LYS A 161 8.99 13.61 2.57
C LYS A 161 9.23 13.63 1.05
N TYR A 162 9.07 14.79 0.41
CA TYR A 162 9.33 14.94 -1.02
C TYR A 162 10.77 14.55 -1.39
N HIS A 163 11.77 14.98 -0.60
CA HIS A 163 13.15 14.59 -0.80
C HIS A 163 13.37 13.11 -0.50
N PHE A 164 12.90 12.61 0.62
CA PHE A 164 13.07 11.21 1.01
C PHE A 164 12.51 10.23 -0.03
N ASN A 165 11.36 10.54 -0.60
CA ASN A 165 10.69 9.72 -1.61
C ASN A 165 11.44 9.61 -2.97
N LYS A 166 12.55 10.32 -3.16
CA LYS A 166 13.43 10.15 -4.33
C LYS A 166 14.42 8.99 -4.19
N TRP A 167 14.50 8.38 -3.02
CA TRP A 167 15.28 7.18 -2.74
C TRP A 167 16.75 7.24 -3.19
N ASN A 168 17.43 8.35 -2.93
CA ASN A 168 18.86 8.48 -3.16
C ASN A 168 19.57 9.12 -1.96
N PRO A 169 20.90 8.90 -1.79
CA PRO A 169 21.61 9.36 -0.59
C PRO A 169 21.62 10.87 -0.38
N VAL A 170 21.64 11.64 -1.47
CA VAL A 170 21.72 13.11 -1.41
C VAL A 170 20.41 13.68 -0.89
N ASP A 171 19.30 13.25 -1.50
CA ASP A 171 17.97 13.67 -1.09
C ASP A 171 17.61 13.13 0.30
N ALA A 172 18.04 11.91 0.66
CA ALA A 172 17.83 11.38 2.00
C ALA A 172 18.55 12.20 3.10
N LYS A 173 19.77 12.69 2.86
CA LYS A 173 20.45 13.64 3.76
C LYS A 173 19.69 14.95 3.87
N LYS A 174 19.19 15.46 2.75
CA LYS A 174 18.38 16.68 2.74
C LYS A 174 17.07 16.51 3.52
N ALA A 175 16.45 15.34 3.41
CA ALA A 175 15.26 15.01 4.18
C ALA A 175 15.51 15.02 5.69
N ILE A 176 16.65 14.48 6.15
CA ILE A 176 17.05 14.53 7.58
C ILE A 176 17.10 15.98 8.06
N GLU A 177 17.82 16.87 7.36
CA GLU A 177 17.93 18.28 7.73
C GLU A 177 16.55 18.96 7.85
N LEU A 178 15.63 18.62 6.96
CA LEU A 178 14.29 19.21 6.92
C LEU A 178 13.37 18.64 8.01
N PHE A 179 13.46 17.33 8.30
CA PHE A 179 12.75 16.74 9.43
C PHE A 179 13.25 17.30 10.77
N GLU A 180 14.56 17.49 10.95
CA GLU A 180 15.14 18.13 12.14
C GLU A 180 14.58 19.54 12.33
N LYS A 181 14.47 20.35 11.26
CA LYS A 181 13.84 21.68 11.33
C LYS A 181 12.36 21.61 11.71
N ALA A 182 11.61 20.63 11.16
CA ALA A 182 10.22 20.44 11.53
C ALA A 182 10.08 20.13 13.03
N ILE A 183 10.96 19.31 13.57
CA ILE A 183 11.00 18.94 15.00
C ILE A 183 11.43 20.11 15.90
N GLU A 184 12.37 20.94 15.42
CA GLU A 184 12.76 22.18 16.14
C GLU A 184 11.58 23.14 16.31
N LEU A 185 10.72 23.25 15.28
CA LEU A 185 9.54 24.09 15.28
C LEU A 185 8.37 23.49 16.07
N ASP A 186 8.21 22.18 16.01
CA ASP A 186 7.21 21.44 16.77
C ASP A 186 7.73 20.07 17.22
N PRO A 187 8.25 19.95 18.45
CA PRO A 187 8.71 18.68 19.02
C PRO A 187 7.61 17.62 19.22
N GLN A 188 6.32 17.98 19.08
CA GLN A 188 5.19 17.05 19.16
C GLN A 188 4.76 16.50 17.79
N HIS A 189 5.37 16.96 16.72
CA HIS A 189 5.05 16.52 15.36
C HIS A 189 5.53 15.08 15.11
N THR A 190 4.69 14.10 15.43
CA THR A 190 4.99 12.65 15.35
C THR A 190 5.46 12.21 13.97
N ASP A 191 4.82 12.70 12.88
CA ASP A 191 5.21 12.31 11.51
C ASP A 191 6.63 12.74 11.14
N ALA A 192 7.14 13.84 11.70
CA ALA A 192 8.52 14.27 11.49
C ALA A 192 9.53 13.33 12.18
N TRP A 193 9.21 12.85 13.39
CA TRP A 193 10.00 11.84 14.09
C TRP A 193 10.01 10.50 13.34
N ILE A 194 8.86 10.07 12.80
CA ILE A 194 8.74 8.86 11.96
C ILE A 194 9.62 9.01 10.71
N GLY A 195 9.49 10.13 10.00
CA GLY A 195 10.29 10.37 8.78
C GLY A 195 11.80 10.40 9.05
N LEU A 196 12.21 10.96 10.19
CA LEU A 196 13.61 10.99 10.60
C LEU A 196 14.11 9.56 10.93
N ALA A 197 13.32 8.78 11.67
CA ALA A 197 13.64 7.39 11.98
C ALA A 197 13.76 6.52 10.70
N ASP A 198 12.84 6.72 9.75
CA ASP A 198 12.84 5.99 8.47
C ASP A 198 14.05 6.37 7.60
N ALA A 199 14.41 7.66 7.55
CA ALA A 199 15.61 8.11 6.85
C ALA A 199 16.89 7.47 7.41
N TYR A 200 17.00 7.31 8.73
CA TYR A 200 18.14 6.61 9.34
C TYR A 200 18.08 5.10 9.13
N SER A 201 16.90 4.48 9.06
CA SER A 201 16.77 3.06 8.68
C SER A 201 17.26 2.81 7.25
N PHE A 202 16.94 3.72 6.33
CA PHE A 202 17.48 3.68 4.95
C PHE A 202 19.00 3.71 4.93
N PHE A 203 19.64 4.61 5.70
CA PHE A 203 21.10 4.66 5.78
C PHE A 203 21.70 3.40 6.41
N ALA A 204 20.96 2.76 7.34
CA ALA A 204 21.40 1.53 7.99
C ALA A 204 21.38 0.31 7.04
N VAL A 205 20.31 0.15 6.25
CA VAL A 205 20.17 -0.98 5.31
C VAL A 205 21.01 -0.81 4.05
N THR A 206 21.30 0.43 3.64
CA THR A 206 22.15 0.73 2.48
C THR A 206 23.64 0.82 2.83
N GLU A 207 24.00 0.70 4.11
CA GLU A 207 25.36 0.85 4.64
C GLU A 207 26.08 2.16 4.25
N LEU A 208 25.30 3.19 3.86
CA LEU A 208 25.82 4.54 3.58
C LEU A 208 26.26 5.30 4.85
N MET A 209 25.92 4.75 6.00
CA MET A 209 26.40 5.10 7.33
C MET A 209 26.75 3.81 8.09
N PRO A 210 27.66 3.81 9.10
CA PRO A 210 27.88 2.62 9.90
C PRO A 210 26.56 2.08 10.45
N SER A 211 26.19 0.86 10.02
CA SER A 211 24.85 0.29 10.22
C SER A 211 24.38 0.34 11.68
N LYS A 212 25.30 0.04 12.64
CA LYS A 212 24.98 0.10 14.08
C LYS A 212 24.62 1.52 14.54
N GLU A 213 25.33 2.53 14.07
CA GLU A 213 25.06 3.93 14.42
C GLU A 213 23.70 4.38 13.83
N ALA A 214 23.48 4.06 12.56
CA ALA A 214 22.26 4.43 11.86
C ALA A 214 21.02 3.74 12.49
N TRP A 215 21.11 2.45 12.82
CA TRP A 215 20.04 1.74 13.54
C TRP A 215 19.79 2.27 14.94
N GLN A 216 20.86 2.67 15.68
CA GLN A 216 20.68 3.29 17.00
C GLN A 216 19.89 4.60 16.88
N LYS A 217 20.22 5.45 15.92
CA LYS A 217 19.48 6.70 15.67
C LYS A 217 18.04 6.42 15.25
N SER A 218 17.82 5.49 14.33
CA SER A 218 16.47 5.08 13.93
C SER A 218 15.64 4.63 15.13
N ARG A 219 16.23 3.84 16.05
CA ARG A 219 15.58 3.42 17.30
C ARG A 219 15.22 4.61 18.17
N ASP A 220 16.17 5.49 18.48
CA ASP A 220 15.97 6.60 19.39
C ASP A 220 14.82 7.51 18.90
N TYR A 221 14.74 7.75 17.59
CA TYR A 221 13.66 8.54 16.98
C TYR A 221 12.33 7.76 16.92
N THR A 222 12.37 6.45 16.68
CA THR A 222 11.18 5.59 16.74
C THR A 222 10.60 5.56 18.15
N ASP A 223 11.42 5.43 19.18
CA ASP A 223 11.01 5.45 20.59
C ASP A 223 10.39 6.80 20.95
N LYS A 224 10.94 7.90 20.43
CA LYS A 224 10.34 9.23 20.59
C LYS A 224 8.97 9.31 19.92
N ALA A 225 8.84 8.87 18.65
CA ALA A 225 7.56 8.82 17.94
C ALA A 225 6.53 7.95 18.68
N TYR A 226 6.94 6.78 19.20
CA TYR A 226 6.10 5.89 20.00
C TYR A 226 5.61 6.54 21.30
N SER A 227 6.45 7.36 21.94
CA SER A 227 6.04 8.09 23.16
C SER A 227 4.96 9.13 22.88
N LEU A 228 4.91 9.68 21.66
CA LEU A 228 3.94 10.69 21.22
C LEU A 228 2.64 10.05 20.71
N ASP A 229 2.74 9.00 19.91
CA ASP A 229 1.57 8.29 19.36
C ASP A 229 1.77 6.78 19.32
N ARG A 230 1.21 6.09 20.31
CA ARG A 230 1.26 4.62 20.45
C ARG A 230 0.32 3.87 19.49
N GLN A 231 -0.58 4.56 18.82
CA GLN A 231 -1.54 3.95 17.87
C GLN A 231 -1.19 4.24 16.42
N ASN A 232 -0.01 4.76 16.15
CA ASN A 232 0.46 5.05 14.79
C ASN A 232 1.02 3.80 14.11
N ALA A 233 0.46 3.42 12.95
CA ALA A 233 0.89 2.25 12.19
C ALA A 233 2.35 2.35 11.70
N GLY A 234 2.81 3.55 11.30
CA GLY A 234 4.19 3.80 10.86
C GLY A 234 5.20 3.57 11.99
N VAL A 235 4.86 4.00 13.22
CA VAL A 235 5.70 3.74 14.40
C VAL A 235 5.86 2.23 14.63
N HIS A 236 4.77 1.47 14.58
CA HIS A 236 4.84 0.02 14.76
C HIS A 236 5.61 -0.69 13.63
N TYR A 237 5.51 -0.20 12.39
CA TYR A 237 6.32 -0.70 11.29
C TYR A 237 7.82 -0.46 11.53
N LEU A 238 8.22 0.74 11.98
CA LEU A 238 9.62 1.04 12.32
C LEU A 238 10.12 0.22 13.52
N LEU A 239 9.31 0.04 14.56
CA LEU A 239 9.64 -0.85 15.69
C LEU A 239 9.86 -2.30 15.22
N ALA A 240 9.07 -2.76 14.24
CA ALA A 240 9.26 -4.09 13.67
C ALA A 240 10.59 -4.21 12.91
N ASN A 241 10.97 -3.19 12.14
CA ASN A 241 12.27 -3.15 11.45
C ASN A 241 13.43 -3.11 12.45
N VAL A 242 13.37 -2.25 13.45
CA VAL A 242 14.40 -2.16 14.50
C VAL A 242 14.54 -3.49 15.24
N ALA A 243 13.43 -4.12 15.64
CA ALA A 243 13.44 -5.42 16.31
C ALA A 243 14.09 -6.51 15.44
N PHE A 244 13.86 -6.51 14.14
CA PHE A 244 14.43 -7.49 13.20
C PHE A 244 15.91 -7.21 12.89
N PHE A 245 16.19 -6.04 12.34
CA PHE A 245 17.51 -5.75 11.78
C PHE A 245 18.55 -5.33 12.82
N PHE A 246 18.13 -4.67 13.90
CA PHE A 246 19.03 -4.20 14.96
C PHE A 246 19.10 -5.15 16.15
N ASP A 247 17.93 -5.62 16.66
CA ASP A 247 17.87 -6.50 17.83
C ASP A 247 17.97 -7.98 17.50
N SER A 248 17.85 -8.35 16.22
CA SER A 248 17.76 -9.75 15.77
C SER A 248 16.66 -10.54 16.52
N ASN A 249 15.56 -9.87 16.83
CA ASN A 249 14.43 -10.41 17.57
C ASN A 249 13.20 -10.61 16.69
N PHE A 250 13.09 -11.80 16.12
CA PHE A 250 11.99 -12.16 15.23
C PHE A 250 10.61 -12.03 15.89
N GLN A 251 10.46 -12.44 17.16
CA GLN A 251 9.18 -12.45 17.83
C GLN A 251 8.63 -11.04 18.10
N GLU A 252 9.49 -10.13 18.57
CA GLU A 252 9.09 -8.73 18.75
C GLU A 252 8.82 -8.06 17.40
N SER A 253 9.62 -8.37 16.38
CA SER A 253 9.40 -7.89 15.02
C SER A 253 8.02 -8.30 14.50
N MET A 254 7.66 -9.59 14.59
CA MET A 254 6.36 -10.12 14.20
C MET A 254 5.20 -9.47 14.96
N LYS A 255 5.35 -9.24 16.26
CA LYS A 255 4.36 -8.58 17.10
C LYS A 255 4.09 -7.14 16.65
N TYR A 256 5.15 -6.36 16.40
CA TYR A 256 5.02 -4.98 15.95
C TYR A 256 4.49 -4.89 14.50
N ALA A 257 4.98 -5.74 13.59
CA ALA A 257 4.49 -5.79 12.21
C ALA A 257 2.98 -6.12 12.16
N ARG A 258 2.53 -7.08 12.98
CA ARG A 258 1.09 -7.39 13.12
C ARG A 258 0.31 -6.18 13.61
N LYS A 259 0.83 -5.46 14.61
CA LYS A 259 0.16 -4.26 15.12
C LYS A 259 0.04 -3.17 14.06
N ALA A 260 1.07 -2.99 13.22
CA ALA A 260 1.03 -2.04 12.12
C ALA A 260 -0.11 -2.35 11.12
N VAL A 261 -0.25 -3.61 10.67
CA VAL A 261 -1.31 -4.00 9.73
C VAL A 261 -2.71 -4.03 10.36
N GLU A 262 -2.82 -4.26 11.68
CA GLU A 262 -4.08 -4.13 12.42
C GLU A 262 -4.56 -2.66 12.48
N LEU A 263 -3.64 -1.73 12.68
CA LEU A 263 -3.93 -0.29 12.73
C LEU A 263 -4.26 0.28 11.36
N LYS A 264 -3.53 -0.16 10.32
CA LYS A 264 -3.72 0.30 8.94
C LYS A 264 -3.56 -0.87 7.98
N ALA A 265 -4.69 -1.47 7.56
CA ALA A 265 -4.69 -2.62 6.66
C ALA A 265 -4.16 -2.29 5.24
N ASN A 266 -4.41 -1.06 4.75
CA ASN A 266 -3.90 -0.54 3.47
C ASN A 266 -2.51 0.11 3.62
N TYR A 267 -1.60 -0.52 4.36
CA TYR A 267 -0.22 -0.08 4.54
C TYR A 267 0.71 -1.07 3.80
N PRO A 268 1.13 -0.78 2.55
CA PRO A 268 1.83 -1.75 1.71
C PRO A 268 3.15 -2.21 2.32
N GLU A 269 3.97 -1.32 2.88
CA GLU A 269 5.26 -1.66 3.48
C GLU A 269 5.09 -2.61 4.68
N ALA A 270 4.07 -2.40 5.52
CA ALA A 270 3.77 -3.29 6.63
C ALA A 270 3.27 -4.66 6.14
N GLN A 271 2.45 -4.70 5.07
CA GLN A 271 2.01 -5.95 4.46
C GLN A 271 3.17 -6.72 3.83
N GLN A 272 4.07 -6.04 3.12
CA GLN A 272 5.30 -6.61 2.56
C GLN A 272 6.19 -7.20 3.65
N PHE A 273 6.37 -6.47 4.74
CA PHE A 273 7.20 -6.91 5.85
C PHE A 273 6.59 -8.09 6.62
N MET A 274 5.27 -8.11 6.80
CA MET A 274 4.56 -9.28 7.32
C MET A 274 4.74 -10.50 6.42
N ALA A 275 4.58 -10.32 5.10
CA ALA A 275 4.82 -11.40 4.13
C ALA A 275 6.26 -11.93 4.23
N PHE A 276 7.24 -11.03 4.31
CA PHE A 276 8.65 -11.38 4.49
C PHE A 276 8.89 -12.21 5.76
N LEU A 277 8.39 -11.80 6.91
CA LEU A 277 8.53 -12.54 8.17
C LEU A 277 7.91 -13.94 8.08
N PHE A 278 6.74 -14.08 7.45
CA PHE A 278 6.13 -15.39 7.21
C PHE A 278 6.92 -16.24 6.21
N ILE A 279 7.46 -15.65 5.14
CA ILE A 279 8.31 -16.34 4.17
C ILE A 279 9.53 -16.93 4.86
N ILE A 280 10.28 -16.16 5.64
CA ILE A 280 11.53 -16.64 6.26
C ILE A 280 11.28 -17.68 7.36
N SER A 281 10.15 -17.60 8.06
CA SER A 281 9.76 -18.61 9.07
C SER A 281 9.10 -19.86 8.49
N GLY A 282 8.80 -19.86 7.17
CA GLY A 282 8.25 -21.00 6.44
C GLY A 282 6.72 -21.11 6.49
N ASP A 283 6.02 -20.09 6.98
CA ASP A 283 4.55 -20.03 6.93
C ASP A 283 4.08 -19.45 5.59
N MET A 284 4.16 -20.25 4.54
CA MET A 284 3.88 -19.83 3.18
C MET A 284 2.42 -19.49 2.92
N ALA A 285 1.49 -20.04 3.72
CA ALA A 285 0.06 -19.74 3.59
C ALA A 285 -0.24 -18.29 4.01
N ASN A 286 0.22 -17.89 5.20
CA ASN A 286 0.08 -16.52 5.69
C ASN A 286 0.92 -15.53 4.88
N ALA A 287 2.11 -15.92 4.46
CA ALA A 287 2.94 -15.13 3.55
C ALA A 287 2.17 -14.73 2.28
N LYS A 288 1.47 -15.70 1.66
CA LYS A 288 0.68 -15.44 0.45
C LYS A 288 -0.45 -14.44 0.69
N VAL A 289 -1.15 -14.52 1.82
CA VAL A 289 -2.23 -13.57 2.15
C VAL A 289 -1.72 -12.14 2.18
N HIS A 290 -0.64 -11.89 2.94
CA HIS A 290 -0.07 -10.55 3.06
C HIS A 290 0.57 -10.06 1.76
N LEU A 291 1.18 -10.95 0.99
CA LEU A 291 1.77 -10.63 -0.31
C LEU A 291 0.70 -10.26 -1.35
N ASP A 292 -0.42 -10.98 -1.38
CA ASP A 292 -1.55 -10.67 -2.26
C ASP A 292 -2.20 -9.33 -1.87
N LEU A 293 -2.24 -8.99 -0.56
CA LEU A 293 -2.68 -7.68 -0.08
C LEU A 293 -1.70 -6.58 -0.51
N ALA A 294 -0.40 -6.76 -0.29
CA ALA A 294 0.62 -5.81 -0.71
C ALA A 294 0.54 -5.54 -2.22
N TYR A 295 0.43 -6.60 -3.04
CA TYR A 295 0.32 -6.48 -4.49
C TYR A 295 -0.96 -5.77 -4.96
N ARG A 296 -2.08 -5.98 -4.25
CA ARG A 296 -3.32 -5.25 -4.56
C ARG A 296 -3.22 -3.76 -4.28
N ILE A 297 -2.48 -3.37 -3.23
CA ILE A 297 -2.32 -1.97 -2.84
C ILE A 297 -1.21 -1.31 -3.66
N ASP A 298 -0.11 -2.02 -3.92
CA ASP A 298 1.12 -1.48 -4.51
C ASP A 298 1.68 -2.38 -5.64
N PRO A 299 0.94 -2.51 -6.77
CA PRO A 299 1.28 -3.46 -7.82
C PRO A 299 2.55 -3.13 -8.61
N LEU A 300 3.00 -1.87 -8.60
CA LEU A 300 4.15 -1.40 -9.36
C LEU A 300 5.40 -1.18 -8.49
N SER A 301 5.31 -1.42 -7.17
CA SER A 301 6.45 -1.32 -6.28
C SER A 301 7.50 -2.40 -6.57
N GLN A 302 8.75 -1.97 -6.68
CA GLN A 302 9.89 -2.89 -6.85
C GLN A 302 10.04 -3.83 -5.65
N GLU A 303 9.72 -3.38 -4.45
CA GLU A 303 9.73 -4.20 -3.24
C GLU A 303 8.64 -5.27 -3.26
N THR A 304 7.41 -4.92 -3.63
CA THR A 304 6.33 -5.90 -3.79
C THR A 304 6.71 -6.98 -4.80
N LEU A 305 7.29 -6.58 -5.95
CA LEU A 305 7.74 -7.51 -6.98
C LEU A 305 8.89 -8.40 -6.49
N PHE A 306 9.84 -7.82 -5.76
CA PHE A 306 10.91 -8.57 -5.12
C PHE A 306 10.38 -9.64 -4.16
N TYR A 307 9.48 -9.29 -3.24
CA TYR A 307 8.93 -10.26 -2.29
C TYR A 307 8.07 -11.34 -2.97
N ARG A 308 7.41 -11.03 -4.08
CA ARG A 308 6.73 -12.06 -4.90
C ARG A 308 7.71 -13.06 -5.50
N ALA A 309 8.84 -12.58 -6.03
CA ALA A 309 9.89 -13.45 -6.53
C ALA A 309 10.53 -14.26 -5.40
N TYR A 310 10.75 -13.63 -4.23
CA TYR A 310 11.29 -14.30 -3.04
C TYR A 310 10.36 -15.38 -2.49
N TYR A 311 9.04 -15.14 -2.50
CA TYR A 311 8.04 -16.16 -2.17
C TYR A 311 8.13 -17.37 -3.10
N LEU A 312 8.28 -17.16 -4.41
CA LEU A 312 8.45 -18.26 -5.37
C LEU A 312 9.75 -19.03 -5.13
N TYR A 313 10.85 -18.33 -4.88
CA TYR A 313 12.12 -18.95 -4.52
C TYR A 313 11.98 -19.84 -3.27
N ARG A 314 11.41 -19.31 -2.20
CA ARG A 314 11.21 -20.02 -0.94
C ARG A 314 10.16 -21.15 -1.03
N SER A 315 9.30 -21.11 -2.03
CA SER A 315 8.36 -22.18 -2.41
C SER A 315 8.94 -23.17 -3.41
N GLU A 316 10.24 -23.12 -3.69
CA GLU A 316 10.97 -24.01 -4.61
C GLU A 316 10.53 -23.90 -6.09
N HIS A 317 9.90 -22.79 -6.47
CA HIS A 317 9.54 -22.48 -7.86
C HIS A 317 10.65 -21.65 -8.53
N TYR A 318 11.85 -22.22 -8.64
CA TYR A 318 13.08 -21.50 -8.99
C TYR A 318 13.08 -20.88 -10.38
N GLU A 319 12.51 -21.54 -11.40
CA GLU A 319 12.40 -21.00 -12.76
C GLU A 319 11.51 -19.74 -12.80
N ALA A 320 10.36 -19.80 -12.11
CA ALA A 320 9.43 -18.67 -12.05
C ALA A 320 10.04 -17.50 -11.25
N ALA A 321 10.75 -17.79 -10.16
CA ALA A 321 11.47 -16.79 -9.38
C ALA A 321 12.58 -16.13 -10.22
N LEU A 322 13.37 -16.93 -10.95
CA LEU A 322 14.45 -16.46 -11.82
C LEU A 322 13.94 -15.46 -12.86
N ALA A 323 12.82 -15.78 -13.54
CA ALA A 323 12.20 -14.90 -14.54
C ALA A 323 11.80 -13.53 -13.95
N LEU A 324 11.25 -13.50 -12.72
CA LEU A 324 10.90 -12.25 -12.05
C LEU A 324 12.13 -11.46 -11.61
N TYR A 325 13.21 -12.13 -11.19
CA TYR A 325 14.46 -11.44 -10.87
C TYR A 325 15.16 -10.89 -12.11
N ASP A 326 15.10 -11.60 -13.24
CA ASP A 326 15.60 -11.08 -14.52
C ASP A 326 14.86 -9.78 -14.90
N GLU A 327 13.53 -9.76 -14.81
CA GLU A 327 12.72 -8.55 -15.05
C GLU A 327 13.04 -7.42 -14.05
N ALA A 328 13.23 -7.76 -12.76
CA ALA A 328 13.56 -6.78 -11.74
C ALA A 328 14.93 -6.11 -11.97
N LEU A 329 15.93 -6.89 -12.36
CA LEU A 329 17.28 -6.39 -12.65
C LEU A 329 17.37 -5.64 -13.97
N GLU A 330 16.54 -5.97 -14.96
CA GLU A 330 16.41 -5.18 -16.19
C GLU A 330 15.88 -3.78 -15.89
N LYS A 331 14.90 -3.67 -14.99
CA LYS A 331 14.32 -2.38 -14.57
C LYS A 331 15.20 -1.60 -13.60
N ASN A 332 15.88 -2.28 -12.69
CA ASN A 332 16.76 -1.70 -11.69
C ASN A 332 18.05 -2.53 -11.53
N PRO A 333 19.10 -2.23 -12.30
CA PRO A 333 20.39 -2.91 -12.23
C PRO A 333 21.14 -2.78 -10.89
N HIS A 334 20.65 -1.95 -9.97
CA HIS A 334 21.24 -1.72 -8.66
C HIS A 334 20.47 -2.40 -7.52
N ASN A 335 19.54 -3.29 -7.83
CA ASN A 335 18.78 -4.07 -6.83
C ASN A 335 19.65 -5.19 -6.26
N ILE A 336 20.46 -4.87 -5.23
CA ILE A 336 21.44 -5.78 -4.60
C ILE A 336 20.79 -7.10 -4.15
N PRO A 337 19.66 -7.13 -3.37
CA PRO A 337 19.06 -8.39 -2.95
C PRO A 337 18.65 -9.29 -4.12
N ALA A 338 18.21 -8.71 -5.23
CA ALA A 338 17.81 -9.47 -6.41
C ALA A 338 18.99 -10.22 -7.05
N TYR A 339 20.21 -9.65 -7.01
CA TYR A 339 21.41 -10.33 -7.50
C TYR A 339 21.65 -11.64 -6.76
N PHE A 340 21.60 -11.63 -5.44
CA PHE A 340 21.93 -12.81 -4.64
C PHE A 340 20.85 -13.89 -4.77
N VAL A 341 19.57 -13.54 -4.64
CA VAL A 341 18.51 -14.55 -4.73
C VAL A 341 18.37 -15.09 -6.17
N ARG A 342 18.63 -14.27 -7.20
CA ARG A 342 18.77 -14.76 -8.58
C ARG A 342 19.85 -15.83 -8.70
N ALA A 343 21.04 -15.58 -8.11
CA ALA A 343 22.12 -16.55 -8.11
C ALA A 343 21.72 -17.84 -7.37
N TYR A 344 21.00 -17.73 -6.24
CA TYR A 344 20.49 -18.92 -5.53
C TYR A 344 19.51 -19.74 -6.37
N CYS A 345 18.65 -19.09 -7.16
CA CYS A 345 17.80 -19.79 -8.13
C CYS A 345 18.65 -20.61 -9.12
N LEU A 346 19.71 -20.01 -9.68
CA LEU A 346 20.62 -20.70 -10.59
C LEU A 346 21.33 -21.89 -9.92
N LEU A 347 21.73 -21.76 -8.64
CA LEU A 347 22.33 -22.84 -7.87
C LEU A 347 21.38 -24.04 -7.74
N HIS A 348 20.11 -23.80 -7.40
CA HIS A 348 19.10 -24.85 -7.30
C HIS A 348 18.79 -25.51 -8.66
N LEU A 349 18.82 -24.72 -9.74
CA LEU A 349 18.66 -25.19 -11.11
C LEU A 349 19.93 -25.90 -11.66
N LYS A 350 20.98 -26.04 -10.83
CA LYS A 350 22.29 -26.64 -11.19
C LYS A 350 23.00 -25.90 -12.33
N ARG A 351 22.68 -24.63 -12.54
CA ARG A 351 23.31 -23.73 -13.54
C ARG A 351 24.51 -23.01 -12.91
N TYR A 352 25.45 -23.79 -12.35
CA TYR A 352 26.55 -23.29 -11.51
C TYR A 352 27.49 -22.34 -12.25
N ASP A 353 27.87 -22.66 -13.51
CA ASP A 353 28.75 -21.79 -14.29
C ASP A 353 28.14 -20.44 -14.60
N GLU A 354 26.83 -20.43 -14.85
CA GLU A 354 26.07 -19.19 -15.06
C GLU A 354 26.01 -18.38 -13.77
N ALA A 355 25.75 -19.01 -12.62
CA ALA A 355 25.76 -18.32 -11.33
C ALA A 355 27.11 -17.67 -11.04
N ILE A 356 28.22 -18.43 -11.29
CA ILE A 356 29.58 -17.92 -11.11
C ILE A 356 29.88 -16.74 -12.04
N ALA A 357 29.53 -16.86 -13.33
CA ALA A 357 29.74 -15.79 -14.30
C ALA A 357 28.92 -14.54 -13.93
N PHE A 358 27.67 -14.74 -13.55
CA PHE A 358 26.76 -13.67 -13.13
C PHE A 358 27.28 -12.92 -11.90
N MET A 359 27.69 -13.65 -10.84
CA MET A 359 28.24 -13.02 -9.64
C MET A 359 29.56 -12.26 -9.91
N LYS A 360 30.40 -12.75 -10.81
CA LYS A 360 31.63 -12.07 -11.21
C LYS A 360 31.39 -10.82 -12.09
N SER A 361 30.25 -10.75 -12.77
CA SER A 361 29.84 -9.59 -13.58
C SER A 361 29.10 -8.51 -12.80
N MET A 362 28.89 -8.70 -11.50
CA MET A 362 28.21 -7.74 -10.64
C MET A 362 28.94 -6.36 -10.69
N PRO A 363 28.21 -5.24 -10.89
CA PRO A 363 28.83 -3.89 -10.90
C PRO A 363 29.59 -3.61 -9.60
N ASN A 364 30.81 -3.07 -9.72
CA ASN A 364 31.69 -2.86 -8.56
C ASN A 364 31.08 -1.95 -7.48
N GLU A 365 30.26 -0.99 -7.88
CA GLU A 365 29.60 -0.03 -6.99
C GLU A 365 28.52 -0.63 -6.08
N ILE A 366 28.05 -1.84 -6.39
CA ILE A 366 27.04 -2.57 -5.62
C ILE A 366 27.55 -3.89 -5.03
N VAL A 367 28.83 -4.18 -5.16
CA VAL A 367 29.43 -5.42 -4.61
C VAL A 367 29.44 -5.35 -3.09
N VAL A 368 28.75 -6.31 -2.46
CA VAL A 368 28.90 -6.63 -1.04
C VAL A 368 29.87 -7.81 -0.93
N ALA A 369 31.09 -7.54 -0.51
CA ALA A 369 32.24 -8.45 -0.65
C ALA A 369 31.99 -9.84 -0.02
N ASP A 370 31.50 -9.89 1.22
CA ASP A 370 31.25 -11.15 1.94
C ASP A 370 30.09 -11.94 1.31
N GLU A 371 29.07 -11.25 0.76
CA GLU A 371 27.94 -11.90 0.10
C GLU A 371 28.33 -12.44 -1.28
N GLN A 372 29.12 -11.68 -2.07
CA GLN A 372 29.64 -12.16 -3.34
C GLN A 372 30.58 -13.38 -3.13
N LEU A 373 31.51 -13.28 -2.18
CA LEU A 373 32.43 -14.37 -1.83
C LEU A 373 31.67 -15.61 -1.36
N GLY A 374 30.67 -15.44 -0.49
CA GLY A 374 29.85 -16.54 0.03
C GLY A 374 29.04 -17.22 -1.06
N THR A 375 28.41 -16.47 -1.95
CA THR A 375 27.64 -17.01 -3.08
C THR A 375 28.53 -17.76 -4.05
N LEU A 376 29.73 -17.25 -4.35
CA LEU A 376 30.73 -17.97 -5.17
C LEU A 376 31.22 -19.25 -4.49
N CYS A 377 31.45 -19.21 -3.17
CA CYS A 377 31.81 -20.39 -2.39
C CYS A 377 30.76 -21.50 -2.52
N LEU A 378 29.46 -21.14 -2.33
CA LEU A 378 28.34 -22.08 -2.50
C LEU A 378 28.31 -22.67 -3.93
N ALA A 379 28.50 -21.82 -4.94
CA ALA A 379 28.51 -22.25 -6.33
C ALA A 379 29.63 -23.27 -6.60
N TYR A 380 30.84 -23.04 -6.08
CA TYR A 380 31.97 -23.98 -6.23
C TYR A 380 31.76 -25.28 -5.44
N VAL A 381 31.20 -25.18 -4.21
CA VAL A 381 30.86 -26.37 -3.40
C VAL A 381 29.85 -27.26 -4.15
N LEU A 382 28.75 -26.67 -4.62
CA LEU A 382 27.71 -27.41 -5.32
C LEU A 382 28.12 -27.93 -6.69
N LYS A 383 29.08 -27.25 -7.34
CA LYS A 383 29.68 -27.70 -8.61
C LYS A 383 30.72 -28.84 -8.40
N ASN A 384 31.13 -29.13 -7.18
CA ASN A 384 32.25 -30.00 -6.83
C ASN A 384 33.62 -29.52 -7.40
N ASP A 385 33.82 -28.19 -7.48
CA ASP A 385 35.11 -27.58 -7.81
C ASP A 385 35.93 -27.42 -6.53
N GLU A 386 36.60 -28.50 -6.14
CA GLU A 386 37.32 -28.62 -4.85
C GLU A 386 38.34 -27.50 -4.63
N VAL A 387 39.08 -27.11 -5.66
CA VAL A 387 40.15 -26.10 -5.56
C VAL A 387 39.57 -24.72 -5.26
N ASN A 388 38.56 -24.27 -6.04
CA ASN A 388 37.95 -22.97 -5.84
C ASN A 388 37.01 -22.94 -4.61
N ALA A 389 36.36 -24.07 -4.30
CA ALA A 389 35.55 -24.22 -3.09
C ALA A 389 36.43 -24.05 -1.83
N GLN A 390 37.57 -24.77 -1.74
CA GLN A 390 38.46 -24.64 -0.58
C GLN A 390 39.03 -23.24 -0.45
N ARG A 391 39.50 -22.65 -1.56
CA ARG A 391 40.03 -21.27 -1.55
C ARG A 391 39.01 -20.25 -1.04
N SER A 392 37.79 -20.26 -1.60
CA SER A 392 36.75 -19.32 -1.21
C SER A 392 36.24 -19.58 0.21
N PHE A 393 36.20 -20.84 0.63
CA PHE A 393 35.86 -21.21 2.00
C PHE A 393 36.87 -20.70 3.02
N ASP A 394 38.21 -20.85 2.75
CA ASP A 394 39.25 -20.35 3.64
C ASP A 394 39.23 -18.83 3.77
N GLN A 395 38.94 -18.13 2.67
CA GLN A 395 38.75 -16.69 2.69
C GLN A 395 37.53 -16.31 3.53
N LEU A 396 36.38 -16.97 3.33
CA LEU A 396 35.16 -16.74 4.08
C LEU A 396 35.34 -17.04 5.58
N PHE A 397 36.08 -18.08 5.90
CA PHE A 397 36.43 -18.45 7.28
C PHE A 397 37.30 -17.38 7.94
N ALA A 398 38.25 -16.79 7.20
CA ALA A 398 39.08 -15.69 7.68
C ALA A 398 38.24 -14.42 7.91
N GLU A 399 37.30 -14.10 6.98
CA GLU A 399 36.39 -12.97 7.15
C GLU A 399 35.50 -13.13 8.40
N ALA A 400 34.99 -14.34 8.65
CA ALA A 400 34.18 -14.65 9.83
C ALA A 400 34.89 -14.47 11.18
N GLN A 401 36.21 -14.33 11.20
CA GLN A 401 36.97 -14.01 12.43
C GLN A 401 36.98 -12.49 12.72
N LYS A 402 36.63 -11.67 11.76
CA LYS A 402 36.58 -10.23 11.93
C LYS A 402 35.31 -9.80 12.69
N PRO A 403 35.38 -8.76 13.53
CA PRO A 403 34.19 -8.20 14.14
C PRO A 403 33.19 -7.71 13.05
N ARG A 404 31.93 -8.11 13.15
CA ARG A 404 30.82 -7.68 12.28
C ARG A 404 30.72 -8.35 10.90
N SER A 405 31.41 -9.44 10.64
CA SER A 405 31.26 -10.22 9.39
C SER A 405 30.08 -11.19 9.48
N PHE A 406 28.88 -10.67 9.70
CA PHE A 406 27.67 -11.48 9.89
C PHE A 406 27.29 -12.28 8.66
N GLN A 407 27.48 -11.71 7.45
CA GLN A 407 27.27 -12.42 6.18
C GLN A 407 28.14 -13.65 6.07
N ALA A 408 29.44 -13.53 6.37
CA ALA A 408 30.38 -14.65 6.34
C ALA A 408 29.94 -15.82 7.24
N HIS A 409 29.37 -15.53 8.43
CA HIS A 409 28.83 -16.57 9.30
C HIS A 409 27.65 -17.32 8.67
N SER A 410 26.74 -16.61 8.00
CA SER A 410 25.60 -17.21 7.31
C SER A 410 26.03 -18.10 6.15
N TYR A 411 26.98 -17.64 5.35
CA TYR A 411 27.50 -18.42 4.23
C TYR A 411 28.33 -19.65 4.68
N LEU A 412 29.04 -19.58 5.78
CA LEU A 412 29.71 -20.75 6.35
C LEU A 412 28.70 -21.81 6.82
N TYR A 413 27.59 -21.38 7.43
CA TYR A 413 26.48 -22.27 7.76
C TYR A 413 25.96 -23.00 6.51
N LEU A 414 25.63 -22.24 5.44
CA LEU A 414 25.16 -22.81 4.18
C LEU A 414 26.21 -23.69 3.48
N ALA A 415 27.48 -23.28 3.50
CA ALA A 415 28.58 -24.07 2.90
C ALA A 415 28.77 -25.41 3.62
N TYR A 416 28.85 -25.41 4.95
CA TYR A 416 28.93 -26.65 5.73
C TYR A 416 27.73 -27.57 5.47
N ALA A 417 26.51 -27.01 5.40
CA ALA A 417 25.30 -27.76 5.05
C ALA A 417 25.47 -28.48 3.70
N ASN A 418 25.95 -27.79 2.67
CA ASN A 418 26.09 -28.34 1.32
C ASN A 418 27.32 -29.22 1.14
N MET A 419 28.31 -29.14 2.04
CA MET A 419 29.42 -30.09 2.14
C MET A 419 29.07 -31.38 2.89
N GLY A 420 27.84 -31.49 3.43
CA GLY A 420 27.43 -32.62 4.28
C GLY A 420 28.04 -32.61 5.70
N LYS A 421 28.61 -31.49 6.11
CA LYS A 421 29.24 -31.28 7.43
C LYS A 421 28.23 -30.75 8.42
N THR A 422 27.25 -31.58 8.79
CA THR A 422 26.08 -31.22 9.59
C THR A 422 26.44 -30.68 10.97
N ASP A 423 27.41 -31.28 11.66
CA ASP A 423 27.80 -30.85 13.01
C ASP A 423 28.48 -29.48 13.00
N GLU A 424 29.30 -29.23 12.01
CA GLU A 424 29.94 -27.92 11.82
C GLU A 424 28.93 -26.86 11.46
N ALA A 425 27.91 -27.18 10.62
CA ALA A 425 26.83 -26.25 10.29
C ALA A 425 26.07 -25.81 11.55
N PHE A 426 25.66 -26.73 12.41
CA PHE A 426 24.96 -26.37 13.65
C PHE A 426 25.87 -25.67 14.67
N THR A 427 27.17 -25.97 14.68
CA THR A 427 28.15 -25.26 15.52
C THR A 427 28.28 -23.79 15.10
N TRP A 428 28.33 -23.53 13.79
CA TRP A 428 28.35 -22.16 13.27
C TRP A 428 27.04 -21.42 13.51
N LEU A 429 25.92 -22.11 13.37
CA LEU A 429 24.60 -21.57 13.69
C LEU A 429 24.52 -21.12 15.15
N ASP A 430 24.96 -21.93 16.11
CA ASP A 430 24.96 -21.56 17.53
C ASP A 430 25.91 -20.37 17.83
N ARG A 431 27.04 -20.31 17.17
CA ARG A 431 27.99 -19.19 17.28
C ARG A 431 27.35 -17.89 16.75
N ALA A 432 26.75 -17.92 15.58
CA ALA A 432 26.13 -16.76 14.95
C ALA A 432 24.92 -16.24 15.76
N LEU A 433 24.15 -17.14 16.37
CA LEU A 433 23.06 -16.74 17.28
C LEU A 433 23.57 -16.00 18.51
N LYS A 434 24.71 -16.43 19.10
CA LYS A 434 25.34 -15.75 20.23
C LYS A 434 25.86 -14.35 19.88
N LEU A 435 26.11 -14.09 18.59
CA LEU A 435 26.52 -12.78 18.09
C LEU A 435 25.35 -11.86 17.71
N ASN A 436 24.11 -12.31 17.90
CA ASN A 436 22.88 -11.59 17.51
C ASN A 436 22.90 -11.16 16.03
N SER A 437 23.22 -12.09 15.12
CA SER A 437 23.26 -11.83 13.69
C SER A 437 21.85 -11.86 13.08
N SER A 438 21.34 -10.72 12.64
CA SER A 438 20.06 -10.63 11.93
C SER A 438 20.08 -11.35 10.57
N VAL A 439 21.25 -11.42 9.93
CA VAL A 439 21.43 -12.13 8.64
C VAL A 439 21.16 -13.62 8.79
N LEU A 440 21.43 -14.18 9.97
CA LEU A 440 21.13 -15.59 10.24
C LEU A 440 19.62 -15.88 10.25
N LEU A 441 18.79 -14.92 10.66
CA LEU A 441 17.33 -15.05 10.59
C LEU A 441 16.86 -15.28 9.14
N LEU A 442 17.57 -14.73 8.16
CA LEU A 442 17.31 -14.92 6.73
C LEU A 442 17.79 -16.30 6.24
N SER A 443 19.03 -16.66 6.60
CA SER A 443 19.74 -17.81 6.02
C SER A 443 19.32 -19.14 6.63
N TYR A 444 18.83 -19.16 7.88
CA TYR A 444 18.50 -20.39 8.59
C TYR A 444 17.50 -21.27 7.82
N GLY A 445 16.36 -20.71 7.44
CA GLY A 445 15.30 -21.42 6.72
C GLY A 445 15.46 -21.38 5.20
N ASP A 446 16.63 -21.00 4.67
CA ASP A 446 16.85 -20.92 3.23
C ASP A 446 16.81 -22.32 2.57
N PRO A 447 16.25 -22.47 1.35
CA PRO A 447 16.28 -23.73 0.60
C PRO A 447 17.67 -24.36 0.47
N LEU A 448 18.74 -23.55 0.41
CA LEU A 448 20.14 -24.04 0.40
C LEU A 448 20.55 -24.77 1.69
N ALA A 449 19.77 -24.68 2.78
CA ALA A 449 20.00 -25.43 4.02
C ALA A 449 18.97 -26.56 4.25
N TYR A 450 18.11 -26.88 3.29
CA TYR A 450 17.03 -27.86 3.49
C TYR A 450 17.53 -29.30 3.71
N ASN A 451 18.73 -29.64 3.30
CA ASN A 451 19.37 -30.90 3.62
C ASN A 451 19.57 -31.11 5.14
N LEU A 452 19.57 -30.05 5.95
CA LEU A 452 19.63 -30.12 7.42
C LEU A 452 18.26 -30.42 8.08
N LYS A 453 17.15 -30.34 7.36
CA LYS A 453 15.79 -30.53 7.91
C LYS A 453 15.55 -31.91 8.51
N SER A 454 16.29 -32.92 8.06
CA SER A 454 16.23 -34.29 8.60
C SER A 454 16.90 -34.46 9.96
N ASP A 455 17.75 -33.53 10.38
CA ASP A 455 18.43 -33.55 11.68
C ASP A 455 17.50 -32.98 12.76
N PRO A 456 17.30 -33.68 13.92
CA PRO A 456 16.42 -33.19 14.99
C PRO A 456 16.77 -31.79 15.54
N ARG A 457 18.04 -31.38 15.45
CA ARG A 457 18.50 -30.05 15.86
C ARG A 457 17.87 -28.95 15.04
N TYR A 458 17.47 -29.23 13.80
CA TYR A 458 16.81 -28.23 12.95
C TYR A 458 15.56 -27.66 13.60
N GLU A 459 14.65 -28.48 14.11
CA GLU A 459 13.44 -27.98 14.77
C GLU A 459 13.75 -27.27 16.10
N VAL A 460 14.79 -27.67 16.82
CA VAL A 460 15.21 -26.98 18.05
C VAL A 460 15.68 -25.56 17.74
N PHE A 461 16.52 -25.39 16.72
CA PHE A 461 17.01 -24.06 16.31
C PHE A 461 15.89 -23.22 15.67
N LYS A 462 15.00 -23.83 14.88
CA LYS A 462 13.83 -23.13 14.33
C LYS A 462 12.98 -22.48 15.43
N ASN A 463 12.69 -23.25 16.49
CA ASN A 463 11.94 -22.72 17.63
C ASN A 463 12.72 -21.66 18.41
N LYS A 464 14.04 -21.75 18.47
CA LYS A 464 14.90 -20.75 19.12
C LYS A 464 14.94 -19.44 18.33
N ILE A 465 14.97 -19.50 17.00
CA ILE A 465 15.10 -18.36 16.09
C ILE A 465 13.73 -17.68 15.87
N TYR A 466 12.74 -18.45 15.45
CA TYR A 466 11.42 -17.91 15.07
C TYR A 466 10.36 -18.04 16.16
N GLY A 467 10.65 -18.82 17.24
CA GLY A 467 9.68 -19.11 18.29
C GLY A 467 8.61 -20.09 17.83
N LYS A 468 7.61 -20.31 18.67
CA LYS A 468 6.44 -21.09 18.30
C LYS A 468 5.53 -20.28 17.38
N PRO A 469 4.93 -20.91 16.34
CA PRO A 469 3.99 -20.22 15.46
C PRO A 469 2.90 -19.54 16.28
N LEU A 470 2.75 -18.25 16.11
CA LEU A 470 1.61 -17.53 16.67
C LEU A 470 0.37 -18.01 15.92
N LYS A 471 -0.60 -18.58 16.64
CA LYS A 471 -1.89 -18.87 16.02
C LYS A 471 -2.48 -17.57 15.52
N GLU A 472 -2.64 -17.43 14.21
CA GLU A 472 -3.45 -16.34 13.69
C GLU A 472 -4.89 -16.56 14.17
N VAL A 473 -5.40 -15.56 14.82
CA VAL A 473 -6.84 -15.44 15.00
C VAL A 473 -7.39 -15.09 13.63
N GLN A 474 -7.87 -16.08 12.90
CA GLN A 474 -8.75 -15.81 11.76
C GLN A 474 -9.88 -14.96 12.30
N SER A 475 -9.80 -13.66 12.09
CA SER A 475 -10.93 -12.78 12.31
C SER A 475 -11.91 -13.01 11.15
N THR A 476 -12.63 -14.12 11.19
CA THR A 476 -13.97 -14.17 10.65
C THR A 476 -14.79 -13.20 11.52
N LYS A 477 -14.60 -11.89 11.31
CA LYS A 477 -15.60 -10.94 11.77
C LYS A 477 -16.82 -11.24 10.92
N GLU A 478 -17.78 -11.97 11.51
CA GLU A 478 -19.15 -11.94 11.01
C GLU A 478 -19.50 -10.48 10.76
N LYS A 479 -20.08 -10.18 9.60
CA LYS A 479 -20.61 -8.85 9.30
C LYS A 479 -21.64 -8.56 10.38
N VAL A 480 -21.26 -7.80 11.40
CA VAL A 480 -22.22 -7.31 12.40
C VAL A 480 -23.16 -6.36 11.67
N ALA A 481 -24.43 -6.69 11.63
CA ALA A 481 -25.44 -5.82 11.06
C ALA A 481 -25.45 -4.48 11.80
N LEU A 482 -25.39 -3.37 11.07
CA LEU A 482 -25.44 -2.00 11.66
C LEU A 482 -26.80 -1.68 12.28
N LEU A 483 -27.84 -2.39 11.89
CA LEU A 483 -29.20 -2.27 12.39
C LEU A 483 -29.78 -3.67 12.64
N ASP A 484 -30.55 -3.82 13.71
CA ASP A 484 -31.43 -4.96 13.87
C ASP A 484 -32.61 -4.91 12.87
N ASP A 485 -33.28 -6.04 12.65
CA ASP A 485 -34.36 -6.16 11.66
C ASP A 485 -35.50 -5.16 11.89
N GLN A 486 -35.91 -4.95 13.15
CA GLN A 486 -36.99 -4.03 13.48
C GLN A 486 -36.63 -2.56 13.17
N SER A 487 -35.41 -2.16 13.51
CA SER A 487 -34.89 -0.83 13.19
C SER A 487 -34.72 -0.64 11.68
N ALA A 488 -34.22 -1.66 10.98
CA ALA A 488 -34.07 -1.63 9.53
C ALA A 488 -35.42 -1.48 8.82
N ASP A 489 -36.45 -2.22 9.22
CA ASP A 489 -37.80 -2.10 8.65
C ASP A 489 -38.44 -0.73 8.94
N LYS A 490 -38.26 -0.21 10.15
CA LYS A 490 -38.72 1.12 10.53
C LYS A 490 -38.10 2.20 9.64
N TYR A 491 -36.77 2.20 9.51
CA TYR A 491 -36.05 3.19 8.70
C TYR A 491 -36.32 3.03 7.20
N SER A 492 -36.51 1.79 6.71
CA SER A 492 -36.92 1.57 5.31
C SER A 492 -38.26 2.20 5.01
N ASN A 493 -39.27 1.98 5.86
CA ASN A 493 -40.60 2.56 5.68
C ASN A 493 -40.56 4.09 5.78
N GLN A 494 -39.80 4.65 6.71
CA GLN A 494 -39.60 6.09 6.87
C GLN A 494 -39.01 6.72 5.60
N LEU A 495 -37.93 6.11 5.06
CA LEU A 495 -37.25 6.55 3.84
C LEU A 495 -38.19 6.51 2.62
N LEU A 496 -38.85 5.36 2.39
CA LEU A 496 -39.72 5.18 1.22
C LEU A 496 -40.89 6.17 1.24
N ARG A 497 -41.50 6.35 2.40
CA ARG A 497 -42.56 7.34 2.57
C ARG A 497 -42.07 8.76 2.27
N PHE A 498 -40.90 9.14 2.79
CA PHE A 498 -40.32 10.48 2.55
C PHE A 498 -39.98 10.69 1.07
N ILE A 499 -39.47 9.68 0.38
CA ILE A 499 -39.17 9.74 -1.07
C ILE A 499 -40.44 9.96 -1.88
N GLU A 500 -41.58 9.34 -1.51
CA GLU A 500 -42.86 9.45 -2.20
C GLU A 500 -43.59 10.76 -1.90
N GLU A 501 -43.53 11.27 -0.66
CA GLU A 501 -44.24 12.45 -0.23
C GLU A 501 -43.51 13.76 -0.60
N GLU A 502 -42.17 13.79 -0.44
CA GLU A 502 -41.35 15.01 -0.59
C GLU A 502 -40.56 15.09 -1.90
N GLU A 503 -40.50 13.97 -2.66
CA GLU A 503 -39.82 13.88 -3.95
C GLU A 503 -38.38 14.44 -3.95
N PRO A 504 -37.53 14.18 -2.93
CA PRO A 504 -36.19 14.78 -2.81
C PRO A 504 -35.28 14.43 -3.98
N PHE A 505 -35.58 13.37 -4.74
CA PHE A 505 -34.83 12.96 -5.93
C PHE A 505 -34.86 14.03 -7.04
N LEU A 506 -35.78 14.98 -7.00
CA LEU A 506 -35.83 16.13 -7.94
C LEU A 506 -34.76 17.18 -7.65
N ILE A 507 -34.12 17.14 -6.48
CA ILE A 507 -32.98 18.01 -6.15
C ILE A 507 -31.74 17.55 -6.94
N PRO A 508 -31.19 18.35 -7.87
CA PRO A 508 -30.10 17.89 -8.74
C PRO A 508 -28.82 17.48 -8.00
N ASN A 509 -28.51 18.19 -6.91
CA ASN A 509 -27.29 17.95 -6.10
C ASN A 509 -27.58 17.20 -4.80
N LEU A 510 -28.64 16.39 -4.77
CA LEU A 510 -28.93 15.54 -3.61
C LEU A 510 -27.77 14.59 -3.34
N SER A 511 -27.25 14.61 -2.12
CA SER A 511 -26.22 13.69 -1.62
C SER A 511 -26.80 12.71 -0.61
N LEU A 512 -26.11 11.60 -0.38
CA LEU A 512 -26.48 10.62 0.66
C LEU A 512 -26.56 11.30 2.03
N ARG A 513 -25.61 12.18 2.35
CA ARG A 513 -25.59 12.92 3.62
C ARG A 513 -26.80 13.85 3.73
N SER A 514 -27.10 14.64 2.69
CA SER A 514 -28.25 15.55 2.75
C SER A 514 -29.59 14.81 2.83
N LEU A 515 -29.72 13.65 2.20
CA LEU A 515 -30.90 12.80 2.36
C LEU A 515 -30.96 12.21 3.77
N ALA A 516 -29.83 11.77 4.32
CA ALA A 516 -29.74 11.24 5.68
C ALA A 516 -30.17 12.26 6.73
N ASP A 517 -29.76 13.52 6.57
CA ASP A 517 -30.15 14.64 7.44
C ASP A 517 -31.67 14.92 7.35
N GLN A 518 -32.23 14.88 6.13
CA GLN A 518 -33.69 15.12 5.93
C GLN A 518 -34.55 14.00 6.52
N VAL A 519 -34.08 12.76 6.49
CA VAL A 519 -34.80 11.61 7.07
C VAL A 519 -34.39 11.30 8.51
N GLU A 520 -33.52 12.10 9.12
CA GLU A 520 -33.00 11.92 10.49
C GLU A 520 -32.37 10.54 10.73
N ILE A 521 -31.64 10.02 9.73
CA ILE A 521 -30.93 8.74 9.80
C ILE A 521 -29.43 9.01 9.62
N HIS A 522 -28.58 8.45 10.50
CA HIS A 522 -27.14 8.60 10.36
C HIS A 522 -26.64 8.11 8.97
N PRO A 523 -25.76 8.83 8.23
CA PRO A 523 -25.35 8.48 6.87
C PRO A 523 -24.82 7.05 6.69
N ASN A 524 -24.04 6.51 7.66
CA ASN A 524 -23.59 5.12 7.61
C ASN A 524 -24.76 4.12 7.68
N LYS A 525 -25.78 4.40 8.50
CA LYS A 525 -26.98 3.56 8.60
C LYS A 525 -27.83 3.64 7.34
N LEU A 526 -28.01 4.82 6.77
CA LEU A 526 -28.74 5.00 5.50
C LEU A 526 -28.04 4.27 4.36
N SER A 527 -26.73 4.42 4.22
CA SER A 527 -25.96 3.69 3.22
C SER A 527 -26.07 2.18 3.38
N TRP A 528 -25.95 1.68 4.61
CA TRP A 528 -26.12 0.26 4.91
C TRP A 528 -27.53 -0.23 4.54
N LEU A 529 -28.58 0.54 4.90
CA LEU A 529 -29.97 0.22 4.60
C LEU A 529 -30.22 0.08 3.09
N LEU A 530 -29.74 1.03 2.29
CA LEU A 530 -29.86 1.00 0.83
C LEU A 530 -29.19 -0.25 0.25
N ASN A 531 -28.00 -0.61 0.72
CA ASN A 531 -27.26 -1.75 0.19
C ASN A 531 -27.81 -3.10 0.67
N GLU A 532 -27.98 -3.28 1.98
CA GLU A 532 -28.30 -4.61 2.56
C GLU A 532 -29.80 -4.92 2.49
N ARG A 533 -30.69 -3.91 2.50
CA ARG A 533 -32.15 -4.14 2.45
C ARG A 533 -32.77 -3.86 1.08
N MET A 534 -32.27 -2.86 0.36
CA MET A 534 -32.85 -2.47 -0.93
C MET A 534 -32.00 -2.96 -2.13
N GLY A 535 -30.78 -3.51 -1.89
CA GLY A 535 -29.92 -4.06 -2.93
C GLY A 535 -29.41 -3.01 -3.92
N LYS A 536 -29.39 -1.72 -3.54
CA LYS A 536 -28.99 -0.60 -4.40
C LYS A 536 -27.98 0.30 -3.68
N ASN A 537 -27.02 0.84 -4.40
CA ASN A 537 -26.26 1.98 -3.89
C ASN A 537 -27.11 3.27 -3.95
N PHE A 538 -26.61 4.36 -3.38
CA PHE A 538 -27.35 5.61 -3.32
C PHE A 538 -27.70 6.15 -4.71
N ASN A 539 -26.73 6.16 -5.63
CA ASN A 539 -26.95 6.66 -6.99
C ASN A 539 -27.96 5.81 -7.76
N GLU A 540 -27.90 4.49 -7.64
CA GLU A 540 -28.87 3.57 -8.23
C GLU A 540 -30.28 3.80 -7.67
N PHE A 541 -30.36 3.99 -6.34
CA PHE A 541 -31.64 4.23 -5.67
C PHE A 541 -32.29 5.53 -6.13
N ILE A 542 -31.58 6.65 -6.09
CA ILE A 542 -32.11 7.96 -6.48
C ILE A 542 -32.40 8.02 -7.99
N ASN A 543 -31.49 7.53 -8.83
CA ASN A 543 -31.68 7.59 -10.27
C ASN A 543 -32.82 6.69 -10.75
N HIS A 544 -33.16 5.63 -10.03
CA HIS A 544 -34.38 4.86 -10.27
C HIS A 544 -35.64 5.73 -10.19
N TYR A 545 -35.79 6.55 -9.16
CA TYR A 545 -36.93 7.46 -9.04
C TYR A 545 -36.90 8.56 -10.09
N ARG A 546 -35.76 9.14 -10.39
CA ARG A 546 -35.56 10.14 -11.46
C ARG A 546 -35.95 9.60 -12.83
N ILE A 547 -35.56 8.38 -13.16
CA ILE A 547 -35.91 7.72 -14.43
C ILE A 547 -37.43 7.49 -14.50
N ASN A 548 -38.04 7.01 -13.44
CA ASN A 548 -39.48 6.79 -13.41
C ASN A 548 -40.25 8.11 -13.53
N TYR A 549 -39.77 9.18 -12.94
CA TYR A 549 -40.37 10.52 -13.09
C TYR A 549 -40.17 11.05 -14.51
N PHE A 550 -38.94 10.92 -15.09
CA PHE A 550 -38.66 11.26 -16.48
C PHE A 550 -39.62 10.53 -17.46
N LYS A 551 -39.84 9.23 -17.27
CA LYS A 551 -40.73 8.43 -18.11
C LYS A 551 -42.17 9.00 -18.10
N LYS A 552 -42.67 9.40 -16.94
CA LYS A 552 -43.99 10.07 -16.82
C LYS A 552 -44.00 11.38 -17.61
N LEU A 553 -42.99 12.23 -17.44
CA LEU A 553 -42.91 13.50 -18.16
C LEU A 553 -42.78 13.32 -19.67
N ALA A 554 -41.99 12.32 -20.13
CA ALA A 554 -41.67 12.12 -21.53
C ALA A 554 -42.87 11.62 -22.37
N ILE A 555 -43.82 10.90 -21.78
CA ILE A 555 -45.03 10.42 -22.44
C ILE A 555 -46.21 11.40 -22.35
N ASP A 556 -46.11 12.42 -21.50
CA ASP A 556 -47.18 13.44 -21.37
C ASP A 556 -47.17 14.37 -22.57
N PRO A 557 -48.29 14.45 -23.34
CA PRO A 557 -48.40 15.33 -24.49
C PRO A 557 -48.14 16.81 -24.17
N ALA A 558 -48.42 17.25 -22.95
CA ALA A 558 -48.21 18.64 -22.52
C ALA A 558 -46.71 19.02 -22.60
N ASN A 559 -45.81 18.05 -22.46
CA ASN A 559 -44.36 18.25 -22.46
C ASN A 559 -43.72 18.05 -23.84
N SER A 560 -44.53 17.87 -24.90
CA SER A 560 -44.02 17.59 -26.26
C SER A 560 -43.08 18.66 -26.83
N HIS A 561 -43.12 19.88 -26.28
CA HIS A 561 -42.28 21.02 -26.66
C HIS A 561 -40.93 21.05 -25.94
N ILE A 562 -40.73 20.23 -24.90
CA ILE A 562 -39.50 20.17 -24.11
C ILE A 562 -38.57 19.08 -24.69
N SER A 563 -37.29 19.36 -24.77
CA SER A 563 -36.30 18.37 -25.20
C SER A 563 -36.15 17.24 -24.17
N LEU A 564 -35.75 16.02 -24.61
CA LEU A 564 -35.52 14.88 -23.69
C LEU A 564 -34.50 15.22 -22.60
N ILE A 565 -33.48 15.99 -22.92
CA ILE A 565 -32.49 16.43 -21.91
C ILE A 565 -33.07 17.48 -20.95
N GLY A 566 -33.95 18.35 -21.40
CA GLY A 566 -34.69 19.28 -20.54
C GLY A 566 -35.55 18.51 -19.55
N LEU A 567 -36.33 17.52 -20.00
CA LEU A 567 -37.10 16.64 -19.11
C LEU A 567 -36.26 15.87 -18.13
N ALA A 568 -35.05 15.44 -18.53
CA ALA A 568 -34.12 14.80 -17.62
C ALA A 568 -33.65 15.76 -16.51
N TYR A 569 -33.40 17.03 -16.84
CA TYR A 569 -33.06 18.06 -15.84
C TYR A 569 -34.21 18.35 -14.89
N GLU A 570 -35.45 18.43 -15.40
CA GLU A 570 -36.65 18.55 -14.57
C GLU A 570 -36.89 17.34 -13.67
N SER A 571 -36.36 16.18 -14.04
CA SER A 571 -36.37 14.94 -13.24
C SER A 571 -35.25 14.85 -12.21
N GLY A 572 -34.46 15.92 -12.02
CA GLY A 572 -33.40 16.01 -11.03
C GLY A 572 -32.03 15.58 -11.50
N PHE A 573 -31.84 15.18 -12.76
CA PHE A 573 -30.49 14.96 -13.30
C PHE A 573 -29.79 16.30 -13.51
N ASN A 574 -28.46 16.31 -13.27
CA ASN A 574 -27.58 17.46 -13.52
C ASN A 574 -26.57 17.21 -14.64
N SER A 575 -26.55 16.01 -15.21
CA SER A 575 -25.60 15.60 -16.26
C SER A 575 -26.30 14.75 -17.32
N LYS A 576 -26.12 15.13 -18.59
CA LYS A 576 -26.61 14.37 -19.74
C LYS A 576 -25.98 12.98 -19.82
N THR A 577 -24.70 12.86 -19.51
CA THR A 577 -23.96 11.60 -19.54
C THR A 577 -24.51 10.66 -18.47
N VAL A 578 -24.61 11.10 -17.23
CA VAL A 578 -25.17 10.33 -16.11
C VAL A 578 -26.58 9.85 -16.44
N PHE A 579 -27.46 10.75 -16.93
CA PHE A 579 -28.82 10.39 -17.33
C PHE A 579 -28.83 9.26 -18.37
N ASN A 580 -28.10 9.41 -19.48
CA ASN A 580 -28.10 8.41 -20.55
C ASN A 580 -27.54 7.06 -20.10
N THR A 581 -26.48 7.06 -19.30
CA THR A 581 -25.87 5.84 -18.76
C THR A 581 -26.85 5.08 -17.87
N TYR A 582 -27.43 5.76 -16.87
CA TYR A 582 -28.38 5.12 -15.95
C TYR A 582 -29.69 4.72 -16.65
N PHE A 583 -30.20 5.54 -17.57
CA PHE A 583 -31.41 5.19 -18.33
C PHE A 583 -31.21 3.93 -19.16
N LYS A 584 -30.09 3.84 -19.89
CA LYS A 584 -29.76 2.65 -20.68
C LYS A 584 -29.53 1.41 -19.81
N LYS A 585 -28.90 1.59 -18.63
CA LYS A 585 -28.67 0.50 -17.67
C LYS A 585 -30.00 -0.05 -17.15
N GLU A 586 -30.97 0.82 -16.86
CA GLU A 586 -32.23 0.42 -16.25
C GLU A 586 -33.29 -0.07 -17.25
N GLU A 587 -33.41 0.60 -18.39
CA GLU A 587 -34.44 0.32 -19.38
C GLU A 587 -33.94 -0.57 -20.54
N GLY A 588 -32.63 -0.85 -20.62
CA GLY A 588 -32.04 -1.63 -21.72
C GLY A 588 -32.03 -0.93 -23.09
N MET A 589 -32.51 0.33 -23.16
CA MET A 589 -32.62 1.11 -24.39
C MET A 589 -32.32 2.59 -24.15
N THR A 590 -32.13 3.36 -25.22
CA THR A 590 -31.92 4.81 -25.11
C THR A 590 -33.23 5.55 -24.83
N PRO A 591 -33.18 6.76 -24.23
CA PRO A 591 -34.37 7.61 -24.02
C PRO A 591 -35.16 7.90 -25.32
N LYS A 592 -34.45 8.00 -26.43
CA LYS A 592 -35.07 8.23 -27.76
C LYS A 592 -35.81 6.98 -28.29
N GLU A 593 -35.29 5.81 -28.04
CA GLU A 593 -35.94 4.54 -28.38
C GLU A 593 -37.18 4.32 -27.52
N PHE A 594 -37.07 4.59 -26.21
CA PHE A 594 -38.19 4.53 -25.28
C PHE A 594 -39.35 5.41 -25.74
N LEU A 595 -39.07 6.66 -26.11
CA LEU A 595 -40.11 7.57 -26.58
C LEU A 595 -40.77 7.13 -27.88
N LYS A 596 -40.03 6.44 -28.80
CA LYS A 596 -40.57 5.89 -30.02
C LYS A 596 -41.51 4.70 -29.79
N GLN A 597 -41.28 3.93 -28.73
CA GLN A 597 -42.10 2.75 -28.41
C GLN A 597 -43.37 3.13 -27.65
N ASN A 598 -43.41 4.31 -26.99
CA ASN A 598 -44.51 4.76 -26.15
C ASN A 598 -45.31 5.96 -26.74
N LYS A 599 -44.96 6.41 -27.92
CA LYS A 599 -45.77 7.28 -28.79
C LYS A 599 -46.54 6.46 -29.83
#